data_4d176adc7ebf4d865d471ffe4706c7ea
#
_entry.id   4d176adc7ebf4d865d471ffe4706c7ea
#
_cell.length_a   1.000
_cell.length_b   1.000
_cell.length_c   1.000
_cell.angle_alpha   90.00
_cell.angle_beta   90.00
_cell.angle_gamma   90.00
#
_symmetry.space_group_name_H-M   'P 1'
#
loop_
_entity.id
_entity.type
_entity.pdbx_description
1 polymer ?
#
loop_
_entity_poly.entity_id
_entity_poly.type
_entity_poly.pdbx_seq_one_letter_code
_entity_poly.pdbx_strand_id
1 'polypeptide(L)'
;KHNKTYERTYGWAWVLKLAEELHTWDSPLARELEANLKPLTDLLVQKYIEFLPKLNYPIRVGEHTNTAFGLTFAYDYAKTVGEQELLNVIEQRARDFYLNDASCPISWEPSGFDFLSPCLEEAALMKRVLSKEEFQNWIKLFLPQLRDKNFNLETGKVSDRTDGKLVHLDGVNFSRAWSLNKISQDMPELNHLKNIANTHINYSLPSIVDENYEGGHWLGSFAIYALNSTTND
;
A
#
# COMPACT_ATOMS: atom_id res chain seq x y z
N LYS A 1 -15.16 -16.71 14.99
CA LYS A 1 -16.10 -15.74 15.61
C LYS A 1 -15.51 -14.95 16.79
N HIS A 2 -14.42 -15.41 17.45
CA HIS A 2 -13.94 -14.81 18.69
C HIS A 2 -12.77 -13.82 18.53
N ASN A 3 -12.02 -13.85 17.43
CA ASN A 3 -10.91 -12.91 17.22
C ASN A 3 -11.29 -11.80 16.21
N LYS A 4 -11.81 -10.69 16.74
CA LYS A 4 -12.22 -9.54 15.92
C LYS A 4 -11.05 -8.79 15.29
N THR A 5 -9.84 -9.00 15.79
CA THR A 5 -8.62 -8.29 15.38
C THR A 5 -7.68 -9.14 14.52
N TYR A 6 -8.07 -10.38 14.21
CA TYR A 6 -7.25 -11.28 13.42
C TYR A 6 -6.91 -10.66 12.06
N GLU A 7 -5.62 -10.56 11.76
CA GLU A 7 -5.07 -10.00 10.50
C GLU A 7 -5.54 -8.57 10.15
N ARG A 8 -6.04 -7.81 11.12
CA ARG A 8 -6.52 -6.44 10.90
C ARG A 8 -5.34 -5.44 10.90
N THR A 9 -5.09 -4.72 9.82
CA THR A 9 -5.85 -4.69 8.56
C THR A 9 -5.09 -5.35 7.40
N TYR A 10 -3.87 -5.81 7.62
CA TYR A 10 -2.94 -6.31 6.60
C TYR A 10 -3.50 -7.52 5.81
N GLY A 11 -3.86 -8.60 6.49
CA GLY A 11 -4.43 -9.78 5.85
C GLY A 11 -5.77 -9.49 5.18
N TRP A 12 -6.59 -8.58 5.77
CA TRP A 12 -7.84 -8.14 5.15
C TRP A 12 -7.60 -7.45 3.81
N ALA A 13 -6.61 -6.56 3.77
CA ALA A 13 -6.25 -5.81 2.58
C ALA A 13 -5.80 -6.73 1.44
N TRP A 14 -4.91 -7.69 1.73
CA TRP A 14 -4.42 -8.64 0.73
C TRP A 14 -5.51 -9.57 0.19
N VAL A 15 -6.48 -10.00 1.01
CA VAL A 15 -7.62 -10.79 0.53
C VAL A 15 -8.49 -9.96 -0.41
N LEU A 16 -8.74 -8.69 -0.09
CA LEU A 16 -9.49 -7.80 -0.98
C LEU A 16 -8.74 -7.51 -2.28
N LYS A 17 -7.40 -7.37 -2.21
CA LYS A 17 -6.58 -7.23 -3.43
C LYS A 17 -6.66 -8.47 -4.32
N LEU A 18 -6.59 -9.68 -3.74
CA LEU A 18 -6.80 -10.92 -4.49
C LEU A 18 -8.19 -10.96 -5.13
N ALA A 19 -9.22 -10.55 -4.40
CA ALA A 19 -10.59 -10.52 -4.92
C ALA A 19 -10.75 -9.52 -6.08
N GLU A 20 -10.09 -8.36 -6.01
CA GLU A 20 -10.04 -7.38 -7.10
C GLU A 20 -9.39 -7.97 -8.36
N GLU A 21 -8.24 -8.64 -8.22
CA GLU A 21 -7.56 -9.31 -9.33
C GLU A 21 -8.42 -10.40 -9.97
N LEU A 22 -9.09 -11.22 -9.15
CA LEU A 22 -10.01 -12.23 -9.65
C LEU A 22 -11.20 -11.59 -10.38
N HIS A 23 -11.72 -10.46 -9.89
CA HIS A 23 -12.83 -9.75 -10.52
C HIS A 23 -12.47 -9.25 -11.92
N THR A 24 -11.28 -8.70 -12.08
CA THR A 24 -10.82 -8.10 -13.33
C THR A 24 -10.22 -9.11 -14.31
N TRP A 25 -9.83 -10.31 -13.85
CA TRP A 25 -9.28 -11.33 -14.71
C TRP A 25 -10.39 -11.99 -15.56
N ASP A 26 -10.34 -11.77 -16.87
CA ASP A 26 -11.30 -12.33 -17.83
C ASP A 26 -11.03 -13.83 -18.08
N SER A 27 -11.55 -14.67 -17.17
CA SER A 27 -11.41 -16.12 -17.22
C SER A 27 -12.57 -16.82 -16.50
N PRO A 28 -13.13 -17.91 -17.04
CA PRO A 28 -14.10 -18.75 -16.32
C PRO A 28 -13.58 -19.25 -14.96
N LEU A 29 -12.30 -19.59 -14.88
CA LEU A 29 -11.65 -20.00 -13.64
C LEU A 29 -11.65 -18.85 -12.61
N ALA A 30 -11.38 -17.64 -13.05
CA ALA A 30 -11.42 -16.48 -12.15
C ALA A 30 -12.83 -16.26 -11.57
N ARG A 31 -13.89 -16.43 -12.36
CA ARG A 31 -15.29 -16.34 -11.88
C ARG A 31 -15.60 -17.40 -10.83
N GLU A 32 -15.13 -18.62 -11.02
CA GLU A 32 -15.28 -19.71 -10.04
C GLU A 32 -14.55 -19.38 -8.73
N LEU A 33 -13.29 -18.95 -8.83
CA LEU A 33 -12.47 -18.61 -7.65
C LEU A 33 -13.02 -17.39 -6.90
N GLU A 34 -13.49 -16.37 -7.61
CA GLU A 34 -14.15 -15.20 -7.03
C GLU A 34 -15.42 -15.60 -6.26
N ALA A 35 -16.26 -16.46 -6.85
CA ALA A 35 -17.46 -16.97 -6.18
C ALA A 35 -17.12 -17.76 -4.90
N ASN A 36 -16.06 -18.56 -4.94
CA ASN A 36 -15.59 -19.31 -3.77
C ASN A 36 -15.03 -18.38 -2.68
N LEU A 37 -14.38 -17.28 -3.06
CA LEU A 37 -13.81 -16.30 -2.13
C LEU A 37 -14.86 -15.35 -1.54
N LYS A 38 -15.99 -15.17 -2.22
CA LYS A 38 -17.02 -14.17 -1.89
C LYS A 38 -17.49 -14.17 -0.43
N PRO A 39 -17.77 -15.31 0.23
CA PRO A 39 -18.18 -15.29 1.64
C PRO A 39 -17.13 -14.65 2.58
N LEU A 40 -15.84 -14.77 2.25
CA LEU A 40 -14.77 -14.14 3.02
C LEU A 40 -14.67 -12.65 2.69
N THR A 41 -14.76 -12.26 1.42
CA THR A 41 -14.71 -10.85 1.03
C THR A 41 -15.89 -10.07 1.61
N ASP A 42 -17.10 -10.60 1.55
CA ASP A 42 -18.28 -9.97 2.17
C ASP A 42 -18.10 -9.77 3.68
N LEU A 43 -17.53 -10.77 4.37
CA LEU A 43 -17.20 -10.66 5.79
C LEU A 43 -16.18 -9.55 6.06
N LEU A 44 -15.17 -9.42 5.22
CA LEU A 44 -14.13 -8.38 5.40
C LEU A 44 -14.66 -6.98 5.10
N VAL A 45 -15.48 -6.82 4.07
CA VAL A 45 -16.20 -5.57 3.77
C VAL A 45 -16.99 -5.11 5.00
N GLN A 46 -17.81 -5.99 5.58
CA GLN A 46 -18.57 -5.68 6.79
C GLN A 46 -17.65 -5.32 7.97
N LYS A 47 -16.53 -6.03 8.14
CA LYS A 47 -15.55 -5.73 9.20
C LYS A 47 -14.93 -4.34 9.03
N TYR A 48 -14.62 -3.91 7.81
CA TYR A 48 -14.13 -2.55 7.55
C TYR A 48 -15.19 -1.50 7.89
N ILE A 49 -16.41 -1.67 7.41
CA ILE A 49 -17.54 -0.76 7.67
C ILE A 49 -17.81 -0.62 9.18
N GLU A 50 -17.76 -1.73 9.93
CA GLU A 50 -17.97 -1.72 11.37
C GLU A 50 -16.77 -1.16 12.17
N PHE A 51 -15.56 -1.32 11.67
CA PHE A 51 -14.34 -0.97 12.41
C PHE A 51 -13.91 0.46 12.20
N LEU A 52 -13.88 0.95 10.94
CA LEU A 52 -13.32 2.25 10.62
C LEU A 52 -13.97 3.42 11.37
N PRO A 53 -15.29 3.46 11.59
CA PRO A 53 -15.92 4.51 12.40
C PRO A 53 -15.49 4.52 13.86
N LYS A 54 -14.96 3.39 14.37
CA LYS A 54 -14.51 3.25 15.78
C LYS A 54 -13.04 3.61 15.98
N LEU A 55 -12.29 3.73 14.88
CA LEU A 55 -10.87 4.07 14.93
C LEU A 55 -10.72 5.59 15.04
N ASN A 56 -10.40 6.09 16.23
CA ASN A 56 -10.26 7.53 16.45
C ASN A 56 -8.97 8.10 15.82
N TYR A 57 -7.91 7.31 15.79
CA TYR A 57 -6.59 7.72 15.29
C TYR A 57 -6.05 6.70 14.30
N PRO A 58 -5.47 7.12 13.16
CA PRO A 58 -4.82 6.19 12.25
C PRO A 58 -3.51 5.66 12.84
N ILE A 59 -3.13 4.45 12.43
CA ILE A 59 -1.88 3.82 12.82
C ILE A 59 -0.87 4.06 11.69
N ARG A 60 0.24 4.78 12.01
CA ARG A 60 1.26 5.24 11.06
C ARG A 60 2.59 4.50 11.24
N VAL A 61 2.55 3.18 11.32
CA VAL A 61 3.76 2.33 11.43
C VAL A 61 4.11 1.69 10.09
N GLY A 62 5.35 1.30 9.90
CA GLY A 62 5.80 0.60 8.70
C GLY A 62 5.49 -0.91 8.70
N GLU A 63 4.46 -1.34 9.45
CA GLU A 63 4.13 -2.73 9.71
C GLU A 63 2.65 -3.05 9.45
N HIS A 64 2.25 -4.31 9.75
CA HIS A 64 0.92 -4.92 9.50
C HIS A 64 -0.29 -4.06 9.87
N THR A 65 -0.17 -3.22 10.90
CA THR A 65 -1.29 -2.41 11.38
C THR A 65 -1.43 -1.07 10.69
N ASN A 66 -0.59 -0.75 9.69
CA ASN A 66 -0.65 0.50 8.94
C ASN A 66 -2.04 0.74 8.36
N THR A 67 -2.66 1.84 8.77
CA THR A 67 -4.03 2.16 8.35
C THR A 67 -4.11 2.54 6.87
N ALA A 68 -3.19 3.37 6.38
CA ALA A 68 -3.21 3.83 4.99
C ALA A 68 -3.06 2.66 4.01
N PHE A 69 -2.10 1.74 4.25
CA PHE A 69 -1.97 0.52 3.48
C PHE A 69 -3.25 -0.32 3.49
N GLY A 70 -3.82 -0.55 4.69
CA GLY A 70 -5.06 -1.31 4.83
C GLY A 70 -6.23 -0.71 4.06
N LEU A 71 -6.34 0.62 4.02
CA LEU A 71 -7.38 1.33 3.28
C LEU A 71 -7.14 1.35 1.77
N THR A 72 -5.89 1.33 1.31
CA THR A 72 -5.53 1.40 -0.11
C THR A 72 -6.14 0.25 -0.90
N PHE A 73 -5.89 -1.00 -0.50
CA PHE A 73 -6.44 -2.16 -1.21
C PHE A 73 -7.94 -2.32 -1.03
N ALA A 74 -8.47 -1.95 0.13
CA ALA A 74 -9.91 -1.95 0.36
C ALA A 74 -10.63 -0.90 -0.52
N TYR A 75 -10.00 0.27 -0.74
CA TYR A 75 -10.50 1.30 -1.66
C TYR A 75 -10.51 0.82 -3.11
N ASP A 76 -9.39 0.29 -3.58
CA ASP A 76 -9.25 -0.18 -4.96
C ASP A 76 -10.27 -1.31 -5.23
N TYR A 77 -10.41 -2.28 -4.32
CA TYR A 77 -11.44 -3.32 -4.39
C TYR A 77 -12.85 -2.72 -4.46
N ALA A 78 -13.21 -1.86 -3.50
CA ALA A 78 -14.55 -1.28 -3.41
C ALA A 78 -14.93 -0.52 -4.68
N LYS A 79 -13.98 0.22 -5.24
CA LYS A 79 -14.15 0.95 -6.50
C LYS A 79 -14.35 0.03 -7.69
N THR A 80 -13.57 -1.04 -7.77
CA THR A 80 -13.59 -2.00 -8.89
C THR A 80 -14.88 -2.82 -8.92
N VAL A 81 -15.35 -3.29 -7.76
CA VAL A 81 -16.55 -4.15 -7.69
C VAL A 81 -17.86 -3.37 -7.42
N GLY A 82 -17.77 -2.05 -7.15
CA GLY A 82 -18.95 -1.19 -6.91
C GLY A 82 -19.49 -1.26 -5.47
N GLU A 83 -18.67 -1.59 -4.46
CA GLU A 83 -19.07 -1.60 -3.05
C GLU A 83 -19.13 -0.18 -2.48
N GLN A 84 -20.21 0.54 -2.80
CA GLN A 84 -20.35 1.97 -2.53
C GLN A 84 -20.30 2.33 -1.05
N GLU A 85 -20.87 1.50 -0.16
CA GLU A 85 -20.87 1.76 1.28
C GLU A 85 -19.44 1.72 1.83
N LEU A 86 -18.65 0.71 1.46
CA LEU A 86 -17.24 0.61 1.85
C LEU A 86 -16.44 1.79 1.29
N LEU A 87 -16.63 2.13 0.01
CA LEU A 87 -15.96 3.25 -0.63
C LEU A 87 -16.21 4.56 0.13
N ASN A 88 -17.47 4.88 0.44
CA ASN A 88 -17.83 6.09 1.16
C ASN A 88 -17.20 6.16 2.57
N VAL A 89 -17.22 5.03 3.29
CA VAL A 89 -16.61 4.95 4.63
C VAL A 89 -15.09 5.18 4.54
N ILE A 90 -14.41 4.58 3.55
CA ILE A 90 -12.97 4.76 3.38
C ILE A 90 -12.63 6.22 3.01
N GLU A 91 -13.34 6.81 2.05
CA GLU A 91 -13.12 8.21 1.63
C GLU A 91 -13.28 9.17 2.81
N GLN A 92 -14.36 9.02 3.57
CA GLN A 92 -14.60 9.86 4.74
C GLN A 92 -13.48 9.69 5.78
N ARG A 93 -13.11 8.44 6.12
CA ARG A 93 -12.10 8.19 7.16
C ARG A 93 -10.69 8.58 6.72
N ALA A 94 -10.35 8.40 5.44
CA ALA A 94 -9.06 8.86 4.92
C ALA A 94 -8.94 10.40 5.01
N ARG A 95 -10.00 11.12 4.65
CA ARG A 95 -10.04 12.59 4.80
C ARG A 95 -9.97 13.02 6.27
N ASP A 96 -10.72 12.38 7.17
CA ASP A 96 -10.70 12.67 8.61
C ASP A 96 -9.29 12.47 9.21
N PHE A 97 -8.57 11.43 8.76
CA PHE A 97 -7.27 11.06 9.31
C PHE A 97 -6.12 11.89 8.74
N TYR A 98 -6.15 12.19 7.43
CA TYR A 98 -4.94 12.57 6.71
C TYR A 98 -5.02 13.93 6.00
N LEU A 99 -6.21 14.51 5.84
CA LEU A 99 -6.35 15.74 5.05
C LEU A 99 -5.53 16.91 5.61
N ASN A 100 -5.36 16.96 6.92
CA ASN A 100 -4.64 18.02 7.62
C ASN A 100 -3.18 17.67 7.93
N ASP A 101 -2.70 16.47 7.51
CA ASP A 101 -1.32 16.07 7.74
C ASP A 101 -0.36 16.88 6.84
N ALA A 102 0.78 17.25 7.41
CA ALA A 102 1.80 18.04 6.72
C ALA A 102 3.19 17.63 7.21
N SER A 103 4.21 17.88 6.38
CA SER A 103 5.62 17.69 6.72
C SER A 103 5.95 16.28 7.26
N CYS A 104 5.46 15.22 6.58
CA CYS A 104 5.75 13.85 7.00
C CYS A 104 7.26 13.61 7.08
N PRO A 105 7.78 13.07 8.22
CA PRO A 105 9.22 12.94 8.45
C PRO A 105 9.81 11.71 7.70
N ILE A 106 9.72 11.67 6.39
CA ILE A 106 10.20 10.57 5.55
C ILE A 106 11.69 10.26 5.74
N SER A 107 12.47 11.24 6.23
CA SER A 107 13.89 11.05 6.57
C SER A 107 14.11 10.15 7.79
N TRP A 108 13.07 9.83 8.56
CA TRP A 108 13.14 8.90 9.68
C TRP A 108 12.87 7.45 9.25
N GLU A 109 12.43 7.26 8.02
CA GLU A 109 12.16 5.94 7.46
C GLU A 109 13.39 5.33 6.74
N PRO A 110 13.56 4.01 6.82
CA PRO A 110 12.72 3.06 7.54
C PRO A 110 13.04 2.98 9.04
N SER A 111 12.09 2.51 9.86
CA SER A 111 12.38 1.98 11.18
C SER A 111 13.03 0.59 11.07
N GLY A 112 13.49 0.02 12.18
CA GLY A 112 14.41 -1.14 12.22
C GLY A 112 14.04 -2.35 11.37
N PHE A 113 12.74 -2.63 11.19
CA PHE A 113 12.24 -3.74 10.38
C PHE A 113 10.89 -3.41 9.68
N ASP A 114 10.74 -2.17 9.26
CA ASP A 114 9.61 -1.78 8.41
C ASP A 114 9.61 -2.55 7.09
N PHE A 115 8.42 -2.88 6.60
CA PHE A 115 8.21 -3.37 5.24
C PHE A 115 7.27 -2.45 4.43
N LEU A 116 6.73 -1.41 5.07
CA LEU A 116 5.98 -0.33 4.44
C LEU A 116 6.65 1.01 4.74
N SER A 117 6.48 1.98 3.86
CA SER A 117 6.86 3.38 4.08
C SER A 117 5.64 4.17 4.54
N PRO A 118 5.48 4.47 5.84
CA PRO A 118 4.28 5.13 6.35
C PRO A 118 3.90 6.41 5.60
N CYS A 119 4.86 7.31 5.36
CA CYS A 119 4.61 8.55 4.63
C CYS A 119 4.17 8.30 3.17
N LEU A 120 4.78 7.35 2.48
CA LEU A 120 4.44 7.09 1.08
C LEU A 120 3.12 6.30 0.94
N GLU A 121 2.81 5.38 1.86
CA GLU A 121 1.52 4.69 1.87
C GLU A 121 0.37 5.69 2.10
N GLU A 122 0.54 6.63 3.01
CA GLU A 122 -0.43 7.70 3.22
C GLU A 122 -0.62 8.54 1.96
N ALA A 123 0.48 8.96 1.32
CA ALA A 123 0.42 9.73 0.08
C ALA A 123 -0.24 8.94 -1.06
N ALA A 124 0.03 7.65 -1.18
CA ALA A 124 -0.57 6.78 -2.19
C ALA A 124 -2.08 6.56 -1.97
N LEU A 125 -2.54 6.47 -0.72
CA LEU A 125 -3.96 6.46 -0.38
C LEU A 125 -4.62 7.79 -0.74
N MET A 126 -4.04 8.91 -0.30
CA MET A 126 -4.61 10.24 -0.54
C MET A 126 -4.65 10.59 -2.05
N LYS A 127 -3.72 10.06 -2.85
CA LYS A 127 -3.77 10.15 -4.33
C LYS A 127 -5.03 9.49 -4.92
N ARG A 128 -5.58 8.48 -4.27
CA ARG A 128 -6.80 7.78 -4.68
C ARG A 128 -8.07 8.51 -4.26
N VAL A 129 -8.05 9.07 -3.05
CA VAL A 129 -9.22 9.67 -2.38
C VAL A 129 -9.47 11.11 -2.81
N LEU A 130 -8.41 11.87 -3.04
CA LEU A 130 -8.50 13.28 -3.41
C LEU A 130 -8.65 13.47 -4.92
N SER A 131 -9.35 14.53 -5.33
CA SER A 131 -9.28 14.98 -6.71
C SER A 131 -7.84 15.34 -7.08
N LYS A 132 -7.53 15.41 -8.38
CA LYS A 132 -6.19 15.78 -8.85
C LYS A 132 -5.70 17.11 -8.26
N GLU A 133 -6.57 18.13 -8.24
CA GLU A 133 -6.22 19.44 -7.72
C GLU A 133 -6.04 19.45 -6.20
N GLU A 134 -6.93 18.79 -5.45
CA GLU A 134 -6.79 18.61 -4.00
C GLU A 134 -5.49 17.91 -3.66
N PHE A 135 -5.17 16.82 -4.36
CA PHE A 135 -3.94 16.06 -4.12
C PHE A 135 -2.69 16.89 -4.43
N GLN A 136 -2.67 17.64 -5.54
CA GLN A 136 -1.55 18.52 -5.88
C GLN A 136 -1.28 19.58 -4.81
N ASN A 137 -2.32 20.09 -4.18
CA ASN A 137 -2.17 21.07 -3.10
C ASN A 137 -1.75 20.40 -1.78
N TRP A 138 -2.33 19.26 -1.47
CA TRP A 138 -2.04 18.51 -0.25
C TRP A 138 -0.60 17.95 -0.24
N ILE A 139 -0.14 17.31 -1.32
CA ILE A 139 1.20 16.70 -1.38
C ILE A 139 2.34 17.73 -1.24
N LYS A 140 2.12 18.98 -1.66
CA LYS A 140 3.09 20.07 -1.47
C LYS A 140 3.33 20.40 0.00
N LEU A 141 2.33 20.20 0.84
CA LEU A 141 2.40 20.42 2.28
C LEU A 141 2.87 19.17 3.01
N PHE A 142 2.43 18.01 2.56
CA PHE A 142 2.71 16.72 3.20
C PHE A 142 4.13 16.23 2.94
N LEU A 143 4.59 16.21 1.68
CA LEU A 143 5.93 15.79 1.28
C LEU A 143 6.54 16.79 0.28
N PRO A 144 6.86 18.02 0.72
CA PRO A 144 7.37 19.09 -0.15
C PRO A 144 8.65 18.70 -0.90
N GLN A 145 9.49 17.85 -0.30
CA GLN A 145 10.76 17.40 -0.87
C GLN A 145 10.61 16.55 -2.13
N LEU A 146 9.45 15.91 -2.37
CA LEU A 146 9.24 15.12 -3.59
C LEU A 146 9.28 15.96 -4.87
N ARG A 147 9.17 17.29 -4.77
CA ARG A 147 9.25 18.21 -5.92
C ARG A 147 10.68 18.57 -6.29
N ASP A 148 11.63 18.35 -5.40
CA ASP A 148 13.05 18.57 -5.72
C ASP A 148 13.51 17.47 -6.70
N LYS A 149 14.04 17.89 -7.84
CA LYS A 149 14.58 16.95 -8.85
C LYS A 149 15.79 16.18 -8.36
N ASN A 150 16.46 16.69 -7.32
CA ASN A 150 17.58 16.03 -6.65
C ASN A 150 17.13 15.18 -5.45
N PHE A 151 15.83 15.11 -5.18
CA PHE A 151 15.33 14.25 -4.11
C PHE A 151 15.80 12.81 -4.35
N ASN A 152 16.37 12.23 -3.32
CA ASN A 152 16.81 10.85 -3.28
C ASN A 152 16.24 10.16 -2.04
N LEU A 153 15.93 8.90 -2.16
CA LEU A 153 15.51 8.04 -1.07
C LEU A 153 16.40 6.79 -1.11
N GLU A 154 17.24 6.61 -0.09
CA GLU A 154 18.11 5.44 -0.04
C GLU A 154 17.30 4.16 0.11
N THR A 155 17.76 3.08 -0.55
CA THR A 155 17.16 1.75 -0.38
C THR A 155 17.32 1.25 1.05
N GLY A 156 16.29 0.58 1.57
CA GLY A 156 16.39 -0.18 2.82
C GLY A 156 17.39 -1.33 2.63
N LYS A 157 18.33 -1.49 3.59
CA LYS A 157 19.42 -2.46 3.49
C LYS A 157 19.25 -3.54 4.55
N VAL A 158 19.21 -4.79 4.11
CA VAL A 158 19.17 -5.95 5.00
C VAL A 158 20.61 -6.30 5.41
N SER A 159 20.90 -6.23 6.71
CA SER A 159 22.24 -6.52 7.26
C SER A 159 22.44 -8.01 7.58
N ASP A 160 21.36 -8.71 7.91
CA ASP A 160 21.36 -10.15 8.18
C ASP A 160 20.13 -10.80 7.55
N ARG A 161 20.34 -11.61 6.53
CA ARG A 161 19.25 -12.30 5.79
C ARG A 161 18.72 -13.55 6.50
N THR A 162 19.39 -13.98 7.57
CA THR A 162 18.91 -15.09 8.42
C THR A 162 17.95 -14.62 9.51
N ASP A 163 17.85 -13.30 9.75
CA ASP A 163 16.89 -12.72 10.64
C ASP A 163 15.55 -12.41 9.92
N GLY A 164 14.51 -13.18 10.26
CA GLY A 164 13.18 -13.05 9.66
C GLY A 164 12.54 -11.66 9.83
N LYS A 165 13.02 -10.82 10.76
CA LYS A 165 12.57 -9.44 10.91
C LYS A 165 13.36 -8.46 10.03
N LEU A 166 14.68 -8.60 9.97
CA LEU A 166 15.51 -7.68 9.18
C LEU A 166 15.26 -7.80 7.67
N VAL A 167 14.85 -8.99 7.17
CA VAL A 167 14.47 -9.17 5.75
C VAL A 167 13.21 -8.37 5.35
N HIS A 168 12.44 -7.86 6.30
CA HIS A 168 11.34 -6.93 6.04
C HIS A 168 11.78 -5.67 5.27
N LEU A 169 13.04 -5.24 5.42
CA LEU A 169 13.56 -4.08 4.69
C LEU A 169 13.61 -4.26 3.16
N ASP A 170 13.60 -5.48 2.64
CA ASP A 170 13.36 -5.70 1.21
C ASP A 170 11.90 -5.34 0.84
N GLY A 171 10.95 -5.62 1.72
CA GLY A 171 9.55 -5.22 1.55
C GLY A 171 9.37 -3.72 1.48
N VAL A 172 10.09 -2.94 2.32
CA VAL A 172 9.98 -1.48 2.27
C VAL A 172 10.44 -0.89 0.93
N ASN A 173 11.38 -1.53 0.25
CA ASN A 173 11.80 -1.10 -1.08
C ASN A 173 10.66 -1.27 -2.09
N PHE A 174 9.96 -2.38 -2.09
CA PHE A 174 8.77 -2.57 -2.95
C PHE A 174 7.64 -1.62 -2.59
N SER A 175 7.37 -1.40 -1.29
CA SER A 175 6.38 -0.44 -0.80
C SER A 175 6.66 0.98 -1.30
N ARG A 176 7.89 1.43 -1.20
CA ARG A 176 8.33 2.72 -1.73
C ARG A 176 8.12 2.82 -3.23
N ALA A 177 8.45 1.75 -3.96
CA ALA A 177 8.32 1.74 -5.41
C ALA A 177 6.88 1.89 -5.88
N TRP A 178 5.94 1.05 -5.38
CA TRP A 178 4.54 1.18 -5.81
C TRP A 178 3.91 2.49 -5.40
N SER A 179 4.27 3.01 -4.21
CA SER A 179 3.75 4.29 -3.75
C SER A 179 4.27 5.46 -4.58
N LEU A 180 5.59 5.51 -4.90
CA LEU A 180 6.18 6.55 -5.73
C LEU A 180 5.61 6.54 -7.16
N ASN A 181 5.40 5.36 -7.75
CA ASN A 181 4.75 5.22 -9.04
C ASN A 181 3.32 5.76 -8.99
N LYS A 182 2.54 5.39 -7.95
CA LYS A 182 1.17 5.89 -7.79
C LYS A 182 1.12 7.41 -7.59
N ILE A 183 1.99 7.97 -6.77
CA ILE A 183 2.07 9.41 -6.49
C ILE A 183 2.39 10.20 -7.77
N SER A 184 3.30 9.68 -8.61
CA SER A 184 3.74 10.33 -9.85
C SER A 184 2.77 10.17 -11.02
N GLN A 185 1.78 9.27 -10.90
CA GLN A 185 0.79 9.04 -11.95
C GLN A 185 0.03 10.33 -12.28
N ASP A 186 -0.08 10.68 -13.56
CA ASP A 186 -0.70 11.93 -14.06
C ASP A 186 -0.08 13.24 -13.52
N MET A 187 1.17 13.17 -13.01
CA MET A 187 1.91 14.32 -12.47
C MET A 187 3.30 14.43 -13.12
N PRO A 188 3.40 15.03 -14.32
CA PRO A 188 4.66 15.13 -15.06
C PRO A 188 5.81 15.78 -14.28
N GLU A 189 5.48 16.70 -13.37
CA GLU A 189 6.46 17.34 -12.49
C GLU A 189 7.14 16.39 -11.51
N LEU A 190 6.53 15.22 -11.25
CA LEU A 190 7.03 14.17 -10.35
C LEU A 190 7.59 12.94 -11.09
N ASN A 191 7.74 12.97 -12.42
CA ASN A 191 8.22 11.82 -13.19
C ASN A 191 9.60 11.29 -12.75
N HIS A 192 10.45 12.13 -12.14
CA HIS A 192 11.74 11.69 -11.60
C HIS A 192 11.61 10.65 -10.48
N LEU A 193 10.46 10.59 -9.78
CA LEU A 193 10.19 9.59 -8.75
C LEU A 193 10.13 8.15 -9.31
N LYS A 194 9.77 7.99 -10.59
CA LYS A 194 9.79 6.68 -11.27
C LYS A 194 11.20 6.06 -11.31
N ASN A 195 12.25 6.90 -11.45
CA ASN A 195 13.63 6.43 -11.41
C ASN A 195 14.02 5.92 -10.03
N ILE A 196 13.56 6.61 -8.97
CA ILE A 196 13.77 6.18 -7.59
C ILE A 196 13.03 4.86 -7.35
N ALA A 197 11.76 4.76 -7.77
CA ALA A 197 10.98 3.54 -7.68
C ALA A 197 11.69 2.34 -8.34
N ASN A 198 12.19 2.53 -9.57
CA ASN A 198 12.93 1.49 -10.28
C ASN A 198 14.23 1.09 -9.55
N THR A 199 14.92 2.04 -8.91
CA THR A 199 16.11 1.75 -8.10
C THR A 199 15.76 0.83 -6.93
N HIS A 200 14.65 1.11 -6.24
CA HIS A 200 14.19 0.29 -5.11
C HIS A 200 13.77 -1.13 -5.55
N ILE A 201 13.03 -1.25 -6.67
CA ILE A 201 12.65 -2.56 -7.25
C ILE A 201 13.91 -3.36 -7.57
N ASN A 202 14.83 -2.77 -8.36
CA ASN A 202 16.03 -3.48 -8.82
C ASN A 202 16.95 -3.90 -7.68
N TYR A 203 16.95 -3.15 -6.57
CA TYR A 203 17.74 -3.49 -5.39
C TYR A 203 17.23 -4.76 -4.70
N SER A 204 15.92 -4.88 -4.49
CA SER A 204 15.34 -5.98 -3.71
C SER A 204 14.85 -7.16 -4.57
N LEU A 205 14.68 -6.99 -5.89
CA LEU A 205 14.20 -8.05 -6.77
C LEU A 205 15.04 -9.34 -6.71
N PRO A 206 16.39 -9.30 -6.65
CA PRO A 206 17.20 -10.52 -6.50
C PRO A 206 16.91 -11.31 -5.21
N SER A 207 16.44 -10.64 -4.17
CA SER A 207 16.19 -11.26 -2.85
C SER A 207 14.95 -12.14 -2.80
N ILE A 208 14.07 -12.08 -3.82
CA ILE A 208 12.83 -12.91 -3.88
C ILE A 208 13.14 -14.39 -4.07
N VAL A 209 14.24 -14.69 -4.74
CA VAL A 209 14.65 -16.06 -5.07
C VAL A 209 15.66 -16.61 -4.06
N ASP A 210 15.91 -15.90 -2.97
CA ASP A 210 16.79 -16.34 -1.91
C ASP A 210 16.17 -17.53 -1.16
N GLU A 211 16.99 -18.51 -0.75
CA GLU A 211 16.53 -19.80 -0.20
C GLU A 211 15.89 -19.69 1.20
N ASN A 212 15.92 -18.51 1.82
CA ASN A 212 15.35 -18.29 3.16
C ASN A 212 13.82 -18.15 3.10
N TYR A 213 13.11 -19.16 3.60
CA TYR A 213 11.65 -19.23 3.64
C TYR A 213 10.99 -18.03 4.36
N GLU A 214 11.60 -17.51 5.42
CA GLU A 214 11.04 -16.40 6.22
C GLU A 214 10.78 -15.12 5.41
N GLY A 215 11.59 -14.83 4.39
CA GLY A 215 11.38 -13.70 3.47
C GLY A 215 10.60 -14.10 2.22
N GLY A 216 10.93 -15.25 1.63
CA GLY A 216 10.50 -15.64 0.29
C GLY A 216 8.99 -15.81 0.11
N HIS A 217 8.25 -16.23 1.13
CA HIS A 217 6.83 -16.56 0.99
C HIS A 217 5.90 -15.34 0.83
N TRP A 218 6.30 -14.14 1.25
CA TRP A 218 5.49 -12.92 1.13
C TRP A 218 6.10 -11.85 0.21
N LEU A 219 7.42 -11.79 0.10
CA LEU A 219 8.13 -10.82 -0.76
C LEU A 219 7.72 -10.92 -2.23
N GLY A 220 7.40 -12.14 -2.71
CA GLY A 220 6.90 -12.35 -4.07
C GLY A 220 5.64 -11.54 -4.39
N SER A 221 4.68 -11.46 -3.45
CA SER A 221 3.47 -10.65 -3.62
C SER A 221 3.79 -9.16 -3.69
N PHE A 222 4.71 -8.69 -2.85
CA PHE A 222 5.20 -7.31 -2.85
C PHE A 222 5.86 -6.94 -4.17
N ALA A 223 6.74 -7.82 -4.65
CA ALA A 223 7.45 -7.61 -5.91
C ALA A 223 6.50 -7.56 -7.12
N ILE A 224 5.55 -8.50 -7.21
CA ILE A 224 4.56 -8.52 -8.29
C ILE A 224 3.74 -7.22 -8.26
N TYR A 225 3.29 -6.79 -7.08
CA TYR A 225 2.53 -5.55 -6.96
C TYR A 225 3.36 -4.31 -7.35
N ALA A 226 4.63 -4.26 -6.93
CA ALA A 226 5.54 -3.18 -7.31
C ALA A 226 5.83 -3.16 -8.82
N LEU A 227 6.06 -4.33 -9.44
CA LEU A 227 6.27 -4.45 -10.89
C LEU A 227 5.03 -4.02 -11.67
N ASN A 228 3.83 -4.45 -11.27
CA ASN A 228 2.58 -4.04 -11.92
C ASN A 228 2.35 -2.54 -11.82
N SER A 229 2.83 -1.87 -10.77
CA SER A 229 2.71 -0.42 -10.63
C SER A 229 3.51 0.38 -11.67
N THR A 230 4.48 -0.25 -12.34
CA THR A 230 5.30 0.40 -13.39
C THR A 230 4.60 0.46 -14.75
N THR A 231 3.60 -0.39 -14.97
CA THR A 231 2.94 -0.59 -16.28
C THR A 231 1.62 0.15 -16.43
N ASN A 232 1.08 0.68 -15.34
CA ASN A 232 -0.20 1.41 -15.34
C ASN A 232 0.01 2.91 -15.62
N ASP A 233 0.44 3.23 -16.85
CA ASP A 233 0.40 4.58 -17.41
C ASP A 233 -0.83 4.78 -18.30
#